data_34b5215c5c6dd2203bd610faef3c4f59
#
_entry.id   34b5215c5c6dd2203bd610faef3c4f59
#
_cell.length_a   1.000
_cell.length_b   1.000
_cell.length_c   1.000
_cell.angle_alpha   90.00
_cell.angle_beta   90.00
_cell.angle_gamma   90.00
#
_symmetry.space_group_name_H-M   'P 1'
#
loop_
_entity.id
_entity.type
_entity.pdbx_description
1 polymer ?
#
loop_
_entity_poly.entity_id
_entity_poly.type
_entity_poly.pdbx_seq_one_letter_code
_entity_poly.pdbx_strand_id
1 'polypeptide(L)'
;MTLAGFFDRDADRATRVSDELGVRAFASLPALFDDVIAAVVVVPTPAHYDVASQALERGIHLLIEKPIATTLEQADLLVALARDKRALLQIGHVERFNRAIRAAMPYLDTPRFIESERLAPFNPRGSDVAVVLDLMIHDIDLVHALVRDRVSHVRAVGVGVLTDIDMTNAWLEFAGGAVANIKASRVSRDRLRKLRIFQRNGYFSLDLAEGTGEFYKLRADVDLVELAKSSQSIEKFVERVKLKAPEGEPLRLEHEAFAAAIRGEAPLTVTGQDGRDALDVALRIVRELERTKLTLAAPTSARA
;
A
#
# COMPACT_ATOMS: atom_id res chain seq x y z
N MET A 1 20.02 -14.05 8.30
CA MET A 1 19.85 -14.73 6.98
C MET A 1 20.96 -14.27 6.07
N THR A 2 21.38 -15.10 5.12
CA THR A 2 22.44 -14.80 4.16
C THR A 2 21.80 -14.67 2.77
N LEU A 3 22.21 -13.66 1.99
CA LEU A 3 21.81 -13.51 0.60
C LEU A 3 22.55 -14.57 -0.24
N ALA A 4 21.83 -15.54 -0.79
CA ALA A 4 22.40 -16.60 -1.61
C ALA A 4 22.72 -16.13 -3.02
N GLY A 5 21.90 -15.27 -3.59
CA GLY A 5 22.06 -14.73 -4.92
C GLY A 5 20.74 -14.24 -5.52
N PHE A 6 20.73 -14.06 -6.82
CA PHE A 6 19.55 -13.63 -7.57
C PHE A 6 19.48 -14.30 -8.95
N PHE A 7 18.31 -14.20 -9.57
CA PHE A 7 18.09 -14.57 -10.98
C PHE A 7 17.46 -13.39 -11.72
N ASP A 8 17.95 -13.11 -12.91
CA ASP A 8 17.32 -12.21 -13.87
C ASP A 8 17.25 -12.90 -15.24
N ARG A 9 16.12 -12.75 -15.94
CA ARG A 9 15.94 -13.32 -17.28
C ARG A 9 16.87 -12.68 -18.34
N ASP A 10 17.33 -11.45 -18.09
CA ASP A 10 18.28 -10.72 -18.89
C ASP A 10 19.71 -11.08 -18.41
N ALA A 11 20.40 -11.92 -19.15
CA ALA A 11 21.72 -12.45 -18.79
C ALA A 11 22.80 -11.35 -18.69
N ASP A 12 22.73 -10.34 -19.58
CA ASP A 12 23.71 -9.23 -19.55
C ASP A 12 23.51 -8.36 -18.31
N ARG A 13 22.26 -8.12 -17.93
CA ARG A 13 21.93 -7.43 -16.67
C ARG A 13 22.34 -8.25 -15.45
N ALA A 14 22.08 -9.56 -15.48
CA ALA A 14 22.47 -10.46 -14.41
C ALA A 14 24.01 -10.43 -14.18
N THR A 15 24.78 -10.52 -15.26
CA THR A 15 26.24 -10.46 -15.18
C THR A 15 26.71 -9.11 -14.62
N ARG A 16 26.22 -8.00 -15.16
CA ARG A 16 26.60 -6.66 -14.69
C ARG A 16 26.29 -6.45 -13.20
N VAL A 17 25.10 -6.83 -12.76
CA VAL A 17 24.68 -6.69 -11.34
C VAL A 17 25.48 -7.62 -10.44
N SER A 18 25.81 -8.83 -10.91
CA SER A 18 26.67 -9.76 -10.19
C SER A 18 28.07 -9.18 -9.95
N ASP A 19 28.66 -8.59 -10.99
CA ASP A 19 29.99 -7.97 -10.91
C ASP A 19 29.98 -6.72 -10.03
N GLU A 20 28.95 -5.89 -10.12
CA GLU A 20 28.81 -4.64 -9.36
C GLU A 20 28.64 -4.90 -7.85
N LEU A 21 27.80 -5.88 -7.49
CA LEU A 21 27.41 -6.14 -6.10
C LEU A 21 28.20 -7.28 -5.44
N GLY A 22 28.97 -8.06 -6.22
CA GLY A 22 29.63 -9.26 -5.72
C GLY A 22 28.68 -10.37 -5.26
N VAL A 23 27.47 -10.41 -5.85
CA VAL A 23 26.39 -11.34 -5.51
C VAL A 23 26.18 -12.34 -6.64
N ARG A 24 26.07 -13.63 -6.30
CA ARG A 24 25.91 -14.71 -7.28
C ARG A 24 24.66 -14.54 -8.12
N ALA A 25 24.80 -14.53 -9.45
CA ALA A 25 23.70 -14.71 -10.39
C ALA A 25 23.50 -16.21 -10.68
N PHE A 26 22.26 -16.69 -10.51
CA PHE A 26 21.88 -18.05 -10.84
C PHE A 26 21.50 -18.15 -12.33
N ALA A 27 21.79 -19.29 -12.96
CA ALA A 27 21.48 -19.50 -14.36
C ALA A 27 19.99 -19.68 -14.66
N SER A 28 19.18 -20.04 -13.65
CA SER A 28 17.74 -20.27 -13.80
C SER A 28 17.01 -20.11 -12.47
N LEU A 29 15.68 -19.88 -12.52
CA LEU A 29 14.80 -19.88 -11.33
C LEU A 29 14.85 -21.22 -10.60
N PRO A 30 14.75 -22.39 -11.24
CA PRO A 30 14.88 -23.66 -10.52
C PRO A 30 16.20 -23.77 -9.73
N ALA A 31 17.32 -23.39 -10.33
CA ALA A 31 18.62 -23.43 -9.66
C ALA A 31 18.69 -22.49 -8.45
N LEU A 32 18.03 -21.31 -8.51
CA LEU A 32 17.89 -20.43 -7.37
C LEU A 32 17.01 -21.07 -6.29
N PHE A 33 15.88 -21.62 -6.67
CA PHE A 33 14.90 -22.20 -5.75
C PHE A 33 15.41 -23.46 -5.02
N ASP A 34 16.31 -24.20 -5.63
CA ASP A 34 16.94 -25.38 -5.00
C ASP A 34 17.95 -24.99 -3.89
N ASP A 35 18.37 -23.70 -3.85
CA ASP A 35 19.46 -23.20 -2.97
C ASP A 35 18.94 -22.27 -1.84
N VAL A 36 17.63 -21.96 -1.82
CA VAL A 36 17.06 -20.95 -0.90
C VAL A 36 15.82 -21.46 -0.16
N ILE A 37 15.59 -20.92 1.04
CA ILE A 37 14.36 -21.15 1.83
C ILE A 37 13.35 -20.02 1.69
N ALA A 38 13.80 -18.86 1.19
CA ALA A 38 12.98 -17.67 1.00
C ALA A 38 13.46 -16.88 -0.21
N ALA A 39 12.54 -16.19 -0.88
CA ALA A 39 12.84 -15.33 -2.02
C ALA A 39 12.02 -14.04 -2.00
N VAL A 40 12.57 -13.00 -2.64
CA VAL A 40 11.89 -11.75 -2.92
C VAL A 40 11.58 -11.68 -4.40
N VAL A 41 10.32 -11.50 -4.77
CA VAL A 41 9.84 -11.45 -6.17
C VAL A 41 9.63 -9.99 -6.55
N VAL A 42 10.49 -9.46 -7.43
CA VAL A 42 10.48 -8.07 -7.89
C VAL A 42 10.40 -7.95 -9.43
N VAL A 43 9.88 -8.98 -10.06
CA VAL A 43 9.64 -9.00 -11.51
C VAL A 43 8.46 -8.09 -11.88
N PRO A 44 8.23 -7.76 -13.18
CA PRO A 44 7.01 -7.06 -13.58
C PRO A 44 5.74 -7.81 -13.14
N THR A 45 4.72 -7.08 -12.74
CA THR A 45 3.46 -7.63 -12.18
C THR A 45 2.84 -8.80 -12.96
N PRO A 46 2.82 -8.79 -14.33
CA PRO A 46 2.29 -9.93 -15.08
C PRO A 46 3.01 -11.26 -14.84
N ALA A 47 4.25 -11.21 -14.36
CA ALA A 47 5.04 -12.42 -14.06
C ALA A 47 5.00 -12.83 -12.58
N HIS A 48 4.36 -12.05 -11.69
CA HIS A 48 4.30 -12.35 -10.26
C HIS A 48 3.72 -13.72 -9.99
N TYR A 49 2.55 -14.02 -10.57
CA TYR A 49 1.86 -15.30 -10.36
C TYR A 49 2.71 -16.49 -10.78
N ASP A 50 3.30 -16.47 -11.97
CA ASP A 50 4.06 -17.58 -12.53
C ASP A 50 5.36 -17.85 -11.75
N VAL A 51 6.04 -16.80 -11.29
CA VAL A 51 7.27 -16.94 -10.48
C VAL A 51 6.93 -17.36 -9.07
N ALA A 52 5.92 -16.73 -8.46
CA ALA A 52 5.54 -17.01 -7.09
C ALA A 52 4.96 -18.40 -6.89
N SER A 53 4.12 -18.90 -7.82
CA SER A 53 3.57 -20.25 -7.75
C SER A 53 4.66 -21.31 -7.79
N GLN A 54 5.66 -21.18 -8.68
CA GLN A 54 6.79 -22.11 -8.75
C GLN A 54 7.61 -22.17 -7.44
N ALA A 55 7.80 -21.03 -6.78
CA ALA A 55 8.50 -20.98 -5.49
C ALA A 55 7.65 -21.56 -4.36
N LEU A 56 6.36 -21.17 -4.28
CA LEU A 56 5.45 -21.68 -3.25
C LEU A 56 5.23 -23.18 -3.36
N GLU A 57 5.15 -23.75 -4.56
CA GLU A 57 5.07 -25.21 -4.76
C GLU A 57 6.23 -25.96 -4.10
N ARG A 58 7.40 -25.34 -3.99
CA ARG A 58 8.59 -25.86 -3.29
C ARG A 58 8.62 -25.54 -1.79
N GLY A 59 7.61 -24.86 -1.27
CA GLY A 59 7.54 -24.45 0.14
C GLY A 59 8.45 -23.27 0.49
N ILE A 60 8.91 -22.51 -0.51
CA ILE A 60 9.77 -21.34 -0.30
C ILE A 60 8.92 -20.17 0.23
N HIS A 61 9.37 -19.54 1.30
CA HIS A 61 8.75 -18.32 1.84
C HIS A 61 8.93 -17.16 0.87
N LEU A 62 7.88 -16.37 0.64
CA LEU A 62 7.92 -15.29 -0.35
C LEU A 62 7.58 -13.93 0.23
N LEU A 63 8.35 -12.92 -0.22
CA LEU A 63 7.95 -11.53 -0.27
C LEU A 63 7.74 -11.17 -1.74
N ILE A 64 6.52 -10.75 -2.12
CA ILE A 64 6.19 -10.36 -3.49
C ILE A 64 5.92 -8.86 -3.51
N GLU A 65 6.53 -8.15 -4.47
CA GLU A 65 6.22 -6.73 -4.70
C GLU A 65 4.73 -6.51 -5.04
N LYS A 66 4.26 -5.33 -4.70
CA LYS A 66 2.88 -4.92 -5.01
C LYS A 66 2.69 -4.65 -6.52
N PRO A 67 1.49 -4.90 -7.05
CA PRO A 67 0.40 -5.67 -6.46
C PRO A 67 0.73 -7.17 -6.44
N ILE A 68 0.09 -7.94 -5.56
CA ILE A 68 0.35 -9.40 -5.40
C ILE A 68 0.27 -10.15 -6.74
N ALA A 69 -0.69 -9.79 -7.60
CA ALA A 69 -0.94 -10.40 -8.92
C ALA A 69 -1.71 -9.41 -9.81
N THR A 70 -2.00 -9.80 -11.04
CA THR A 70 -2.81 -9.01 -11.98
C THR A 70 -4.31 -9.20 -11.78
N THR A 71 -4.75 -10.36 -11.29
CA THR A 71 -6.17 -10.68 -11.07
C THR A 71 -6.43 -11.22 -9.67
N LEU A 72 -7.68 -11.15 -9.23
CA LEU A 72 -8.08 -11.70 -7.92
C LEU A 72 -7.96 -13.21 -7.88
N GLU A 73 -8.26 -13.89 -8.97
CA GLU A 73 -8.15 -15.34 -9.08
C GLU A 73 -6.70 -15.78 -8.86
N GLN A 74 -5.73 -15.08 -9.46
CA GLN A 74 -4.31 -15.34 -9.23
C GLN A 74 -3.91 -15.08 -7.78
N ALA A 75 -4.38 -13.99 -7.20
CA ALA A 75 -4.10 -13.65 -5.80
C ALA A 75 -4.68 -14.72 -4.85
N ASP A 76 -5.92 -15.15 -5.07
CA ASP A 76 -6.59 -16.19 -4.28
C ASP A 76 -5.83 -17.52 -4.37
N LEU A 77 -5.35 -17.90 -5.56
CA LEU A 77 -4.54 -19.11 -5.76
C LEU A 77 -3.19 -19.03 -5.04
N LEU A 78 -2.50 -17.88 -5.07
CA LEU A 78 -1.24 -17.71 -4.35
C LEU A 78 -1.42 -17.80 -2.83
N VAL A 79 -2.48 -17.16 -2.30
CA VAL A 79 -2.80 -17.23 -0.86
C VAL A 79 -3.14 -18.65 -0.43
N ALA A 80 -3.93 -19.38 -1.22
CA ALA A 80 -4.28 -20.76 -0.96
C ALA A 80 -3.04 -21.67 -1.02
N LEU A 81 -2.20 -21.52 -2.05
CA LEU A 81 -0.99 -22.32 -2.23
C LEU A 81 0.02 -22.08 -1.09
N ALA A 82 0.23 -20.83 -0.68
CA ALA A 82 1.10 -20.51 0.45
C ALA A 82 0.64 -21.20 1.73
N ARG A 83 -0.68 -21.19 2.02
CA ARG A 83 -1.26 -21.88 3.16
C ARG A 83 -1.05 -23.40 3.07
N ASP A 84 -1.34 -24.01 1.92
CA ASP A 84 -1.27 -25.46 1.72
C ASP A 84 0.18 -25.98 1.81
N LYS A 85 1.14 -25.18 1.37
CA LYS A 85 2.59 -25.47 1.48
C LYS A 85 3.21 -25.01 2.80
N ARG A 86 2.44 -24.37 3.69
CA ARG A 86 2.92 -23.77 4.95
C ARG A 86 4.06 -22.77 4.73
N ALA A 87 4.05 -22.10 3.59
CA ALA A 87 4.98 -21.02 3.25
C ALA A 87 4.43 -19.68 3.71
N LEU A 88 5.29 -18.81 4.22
CA LEU A 88 4.93 -17.43 4.51
C LEU A 88 4.84 -16.67 3.21
N LEU A 89 3.77 -15.87 3.04
CA LEU A 89 3.57 -14.99 1.89
C LEU A 89 3.35 -13.57 2.40
N GLN A 90 4.36 -12.72 2.20
CA GLN A 90 4.33 -11.29 2.50
C GLN A 90 4.21 -10.49 1.20
N ILE A 91 3.48 -9.37 1.25
CA ILE A 91 3.36 -8.46 0.09
C ILE A 91 4.09 -7.14 0.40
N GLY A 92 4.79 -6.61 -0.61
CA GLY A 92 5.65 -5.44 -0.54
C GLY A 92 4.89 -4.12 -0.41
N HIS A 93 4.01 -4.00 0.58
CA HIS A 93 3.37 -2.74 0.94
C HIS A 93 4.26 -1.96 1.92
N VAL A 94 5.37 -1.47 1.42
CA VAL A 94 6.45 -0.81 2.17
C VAL A 94 5.99 0.38 3.01
N GLU A 95 4.89 1.05 2.64
CA GLU A 95 4.34 2.17 3.42
C GLU A 95 3.84 1.76 4.82
N ARG A 96 3.59 0.48 5.07
CA ARG A 96 3.31 -0.04 6.44
C ARG A 96 4.51 0.17 7.39
N PHE A 97 5.72 0.29 6.85
CA PHE A 97 6.97 0.51 7.56
C PHE A 97 7.37 1.99 7.60
N ASN A 98 6.56 2.88 7.03
CA ASN A 98 6.78 4.32 7.06
C ASN A 98 6.85 4.83 8.50
N ARG A 99 7.85 5.67 8.81
CA ARG A 99 8.09 6.18 10.17
C ARG A 99 6.88 6.91 10.75
N ALA A 100 6.16 7.71 9.96
CA ALA A 100 4.97 8.41 10.42
C ALA A 100 3.84 7.45 10.78
N ILE A 101 3.63 6.38 9.99
CA ILE A 101 2.64 5.32 10.28
C ILE A 101 3.00 4.61 11.57
N ARG A 102 4.24 4.13 11.69
CA ARG A 102 4.73 3.43 12.90
C ARG A 102 4.61 4.29 14.14
N ALA A 103 4.84 5.59 14.03
CA ALA A 103 4.71 6.54 15.13
C ALA A 103 3.26 6.81 15.54
N ALA A 104 2.30 6.69 14.61
CA ALA A 104 0.88 6.88 14.87
C ALA A 104 0.21 5.65 15.51
N MET A 105 0.68 4.42 15.18
CA MET A 105 0.06 3.16 15.59
C MET A 105 -0.30 3.06 17.08
N PRO A 106 0.57 3.49 18.06
CA PRO A 106 0.24 3.39 19.48
C PRO A 106 -0.92 4.29 19.94
N TYR A 107 -1.29 5.30 19.15
CA TYR A 107 -2.33 6.28 19.48
C TYR A 107 -3.63 6.04 18.67
N LEU A 108 -3.61 5.05 17.75
CA LEU A 108 -4.80 4.74 16.98
C LEU A 108 -5.85 4.07 17.85
N ASP A 109 -7.04 4.62 17.74
CA ASP A 109 -8.29 4.05 18.21
C ASP A 109 -9.17 3.87 16.94
N THR A 110 -10.39 3.62 17.03
CA THR A 110 -11.31 3.36 15.91
C THR A 110 -11.37 4.53 14.91
N PRO A 111 -10.58 4.56 13.80
CA PRO A 111 -10.66 5.60 12.78
C PRO A 111 -12.05 5.66 12.15
N ARG A 112 -12.57 6.88 11.99
CA ARG A 112 -13.90 7.10 11.41
C ARG A 112 -13.85 7.75 10.04
N PHE A 113 -12.86 8.61 9.82
CA PHE A 113 -12.63 9.22 8.53
C PHE A 113 -11.14 9.29 8.24
N ILE A 114 -10.73 8.93 7.03
CA ILE A 114 -9.34 8.97 6.58
C ILE A 114 -9.29 9.74 5.26
N GLU A 115 -8.37 10.70 5.17
CA GLU A 115 -8.00 11.36 3.93
C GLU A 115 -6.57 11.00 3.56
N SER A 116 -6.36 10.50 2.35
CA SER A 116 -5.04 10.29 1.79
C SER A 116 -4.84 11.05 0.50
N GLU A 117 -3.69 11.69 0.36
CA GLU A 117 -3.30 12.42 -0.82
C GLU A 117 -1.87 12.07 -1.24
N ARG A 118 -1.76 11.43 -2.42
CA ARG A 118 -0.48 11.01 -3.03
C ARG A 118 -0.34 11.65 -4.40
N LEU A 119 0.50 12.67 -4.48
CA LEU A 119 0.79 13.40 -5.70
C LEU A 119 2.25 13.15 -6.12
N ALA A 120 2.46 12.94 -7.42
CA ALA A 120 3.80 12.79 -7.99
C ALA A 120 3.89 13.50 -9.35
N PRO A 121 5.07 14.01 -9.72
CA PRO A 121 5.36 14.42 -11.09
C PRO A 121 5.28 13.21 -12.04
N PHE A 122 5.00 13.50 -13.31
CA PHE A 122 4.93 12.46 -14.32
C PHE A 122 6.29 11.75 -14.49
N ASN A 123 6.23 10.43 -14.50
CA ASN A 123 7.35 9.56 -14.81
C ASN A 123 6.89 8.58 -15.91
N PRO A 124 7.57 8.52 -17.07
CA PRO A 124 7.23 7.57 -18.13
C PRO A 124 7.29 6.10 -17.67
N ARG A 125 8.12 5.80 -16.67
CA ARG A 125 8.22 4.47 -16.09
C ARG A 125 6.94 4.14 -15.31
N GLY A 126 6.22 3.09 -15.72
CA GLY A 126 4.95 2.68 -15.11
C GLY A 126 3.73 3.44 -15.65
N SER A 127 3.87 4.19 -16.75
CA SER A 127 2.73 4.89 -17.38
C SER A 127 1.75 3.94 -18.08
N ASP A 128 2.16 2.72 -18.33
CA ASP A 128 1.37 1.61 -18.88
C ASP A 128 0.40 0.98 -17.86
N VAL A 129 0.58 1.30 -16.57
CA VAL A 129 -0.26 0.80 -15.48
C VAL A 129 -1.17 1.92 -14.98
N ALA A 130 -2.44 1.62 -14.67
CA ALA A 130 -3.37 2.59 -14.09
C ALA A 130 -2.80 3.20 -12.79
N VAL A 131 -2.96 4.51 -12.59
CA VAL A 131 -2.47 5.24 -11.40
C VAL A 131 -2.97 4.61 -10.08
N VAL A 132 -4.08 3.91 -10.12
CA VAL A 132 -4.66 3.16 -9.00
C VAL A 132 -3.74 2.02 -8.57
N LEU A 133 -3.29 1.19 -9.51
CA LEU A 133 -2.43 0.03 -9.25
C LEU A 133 -0.96 0.41 -9.01
N ASP A 134 -0.53 1.55 -9.55
CA ASP A 134 0.83 2.04 -9.36
C ASP A 134 1.00 2.83 -8.05
N LEU A 135 0.20 3.88 -7.84
CA LEU A 135 0.34 4.80 -6.72
C LEU A 135 -0.71 4.60 -5.62
N MET A 136 -1.99 4.55 -5.97
CA MET A 136 -3.08 4.55 -4.99
C MET A 136 -3.13 3.28 -4.14
N ILE A 137 -2.66 2.16 -4.65
CA ILE A 137 -2.69 0.86 -3.96
C ILE A 137 -1.94 0.88 -2.62
N HIS A 138 -0.91 1.71 -2.47
CA HIS A 138 -0.21 1.91 -1.21
C HIS A 138 -1.10 2.53 -0.14
N ASP A 139 -1.93 3.50 -0.54
CA ASP A 139 -2.85 4.18 0.38
C ASP A 139 -4.09 3.33 0.65
N ILE A 140 -4.54 2.52 -0.32
CA ILE A 140 -5.59 1.52 -0.13
C ILE A 140 -5.17 0.53 0.95
N ASP A 141 -3.96 -0.03 0.88
CA ASP A 141 -3.42 -0.94 1.87
C ASP A 141 -3.31 -0.29 3.26
N LEU A 142 -2.77 0.94 3.33
CA LEU A 142 -2.70 1.67 4.59
C LEU A 142 -4.08 1.88 5.22
N VAL A 143 -5.07 2.29 4.44
CA VAL A 143 -6.42 2.52 4.93
C VAL A 143 -7.05 1.22 5.46
N HIS A 144 -6.86 0.10 4.75
CA HIS A 144 -7.27 -1.23 5.23
C HIS A 144 -6.63 -1.59 6.57
N ALA A 145 -5.32 -1.38 6.68
CA ALA A 145 -4.57 -1.67 7.90
C ALA A 145 -5.02 -0.84 9.11
N LEU A 146 -5.43 0.41 8.85
CA LEU A 146 -5.83 1.35 9.90
C LEU A 146 -7.28 1.12 10.32
N VAL A 147 -8.20 0.89 9.37
CA VAL A 147 -9.64 0.70 9.64
C VAL A 147 -9.94 -0.73 10.10
N ARG A 148 -9.24 -1.73 9.55
CA ARG A 148 -9.40 -3.17 9.87
C ARG A 148 -10.83 -3.69 9.65
N ASP A 149 -11.45 -3.24 8.57
CA ASP A 149 -12.80 -3.65 8.19
C ASP A 149 -12.90 -3.78 6.67
N ARG A 150 -13.92 -4.47 6.18
CA ARG A 150 -14.12 -4.66 4.75
C ARG A 150 -14.72 -3.42 4.09
N VAL A 151 -14.28 -3.11 2.88
CA VAL A 151 -14.89 -2.06 2.04
C VAL A 151 -16.20 -2.56 1.46
N SER A 152 -17.31 -1.93 1.86
CA SER A 152 -18.68 -2.24 1.38
C SER A 152 -18.97 -1.55 0.05
N HIS A 153 -18.67 -0.24 -0.08
CA HIS A 153 -18.94 0.55 -1.27
C HIS A 153 -17.70 1.30 -1.74
N VAL A 154 -17.62 1.46 -3.07
CA VAL A 154 -16.56 2.22 -3.75
C VAL A 154 -17.23 3.17 -4.73
N ARG A 155 -16.81 4.44 -4.71
CA ARG A 155 -17.08 5.42 -5.77
C ARG A 155 -15.75 6.03 -6.20
N ALA A 156 -15.59 6.28 -7.49
CA ALA A 156 -14.37 6.88 -7.99
C ALA A 156 -14.63 7.79 -9.18
N VAL A 157 -13.81 8.81 -9.30
CA VAL A 157 -13.71 9.67 -10.47
C VAL A 157 -12.25 9.79 -10.87
N GLY A 158 -11.98 9.91 -12.15
CA GLY A 158 -10.62 10.02 -12.68
C GLY A 158 -10.53 10.92 -13.90
N VAL A 159 -9.34 11.44 -14.11
CA VAL A 159 -9.02 12.31 -15.25
C VAL A 159 -7.75 11.82 -15.91
N GLY A 160 -7.78 11.64 -17.23
CA GLY A 160 -6.59 11.44 -18.07
C GLY A 160 -6.07 12.77 -18.61
N VAL A 161 -4.77 12.99 -18.56
CA VAL A 161 -4.07 14.14 -19.09
C VAL A 161 -3.01 13.72 -20.11
N LEU A 162 -2.19 12.73 -19.75
CA LEU A 162 -1.11 12.16 -20.57
C LEU A 162 -1.38 10.70 -20.91
N THR A 163 -2.08 9.99 -20.03
CA THR A 163 -2.51 8.59 -20.21
C THR A 163 -4.02 8.49 -20.00
N ASP A 164 -4.56 7.29 -20.02
CA ASP A 164 -6.01 7.06 -19.83
C ASP A 164 -6.56 7.64 -18.54
N ILE A 165 -5.84 7.45 -17.40
CA ILE A 165 -6.20 7.97 -16.08
C ILE A 165 -4.92 8.28 -15.33
N ASP A 166 -4.66 9.58 -15.15
CA ASP A 166 -3.46 10.10 -14.48
C ASP A 166 -3.76 10.63 -13.07
N MET A 167 -5.01 10.94 -12.80
CA MET A 167 -5.50 11.40 -11.49
C MET A 167 -6.78 10.66 -11.14
N THR A 168 -6.87 10.21 -9.90
CA THR A 168 -8.05 9.51 -9.37
C THR A 168 -8.36 10.01 -7.96
N ASN A 169 -9.65 10.20 -7.69
CA ASN A 169 -10.18 10.35 -6.34
C ASN A 169 -11.19 9.21 -6.10
N ALA A 170 -10.97 8.46 -5.02
CA ALA A 170 -11.81 7.34 -4.62
C ALA A 170 -12.41 7.57 -3.24
N TRP A 171 -13.69 7.28 -3.10
CA TRP A 171 -14.44 7.26 -1.85
C TRP A 171 -14.76 5.83 -1.48
N LEU A 172 -14.29 5.41 -0.32
CA LEU A 172 -14.47 4.07 0.23
C LEU A 172 -15.35 4.12 1.47
N GLU A 173 -16.39 3.30 1.51
CA GLU A 173 -17.23 3.11 2.70
C GLU A 173 -16.97 1.72 3.28
N PHE A 174 -16.74 1.65 4.58
CA PHE A 174 -16.51 0.41 5.30
C PHE A 174 -17.77 -0.10 5.97
N ALA A 175 -17.88 -1.41 6.17
CA ALA A 175 -19.07 -2.04 6.74
C ALA A 175 -19.42 -1.50 8.15
N GLY A 176 -18.42 -1.17 8.97
CA GLY A 176 -18.57 -0.56 10.29
C GLY A 176 -18.82 0.95 10.29
N GLY A 177 -19.03 1.55 9.11
CA GLY A 177 -19.39 2.97 8.94
C GLY A 177 -18.20 3.94 8.93
N ALA A 178 -16.96 3.44 8.91
CA ALA A 178 -15.81 4.28 8.60
C ALA A 178 -15.79 4.65 7.12
N VAL A 179 -15.13 5.76 6.78
CA VAL A 179 -15.03 6.26 5.41
C VAL A 179 -13.59 6.65 5.11
N ALA A 180 -13.15 6.43 3.88
CA ALA A 180 -11.87 6.98 3.41
C ALA A 180 -12.02 7.70 2.08
N ASN A 181 -11.33 8.83 1.94
CA ASN A 181 -11.15 9.56 0.70
C ASN A 181 -9.69 9.47 0.29
N ILE A 182 -9.42 8.82 -0.85
CA ILE A 182 -8.06 8.55 -1.33
C ILE A 182 -7.87 9.24 -2.68
N LYS A 183 -6.87 10.10 -2.78
CA LYS A 183 -6.50 10.83 -3.99
C LYS A 183 -5.10 10.45 -4.44
N ALA A 184 -4.95 10.08 -5.69
CA ALA A 184 -3.66 9.82 -6.32
C ALA A 184 -3.54 10.57 -7.65
N SER A 185 -2.36 11.13 -7.92
CA SER A 185 -2.05 11.77 -9.20
C SER A 185 -0.58 11.53 -9.57
N ARG A 186 -0.36 11.23 -10.86
CA ARG A 186 0.99 11.12 -11.46
C ARG A 186 1.36 12.32 -12.34
N VAL A 187 0.50 13.34 -12.42
CA VAL A 187 0.68 14.55 -13.28
C VAL A 187 0.68 15.83 -12.45
N SER A 188 1.07 15.74 -11.19
CA SER A 188 1.17 16.89 -10.30
C SER A 188 2.55 17.53 -10.38
N ARG A 189 2.62 18.84 -10.18
CA ARG A 189 3.89 19.58 -10.15
C ARG A 189 4.77 19.14 -8.99
N ASP A 190 4.16 19.04 -7.81
CA ASP A 190 4.88 18.79 -6.56
C ASP A 190 4.62 17.34 -6.07
N ARG A 191 5.61 16.79 -5.37
CA ARG A 191 5.46 15.51 -4.68
C ARG A 191 4.83 15.74 -3.31
N LEU A 192 3.72 15.06 -3.05
CA LEU A 192 3.01 15.10 -1.78
C LEU A 192 2.59 13.70 -1.37
N ARG A 193 2.76 13.38 -0.07
CA ARG A 193 2.24 12.14 0.53
C ARG A 193 1.70 12.47 1.91
N LYS A 194 0.43 12.85 1.98
CA LYS A 194 -0.24 13.25 3.23
C LYS A 194 -1.32 12.26 3.61
N LEU A 195 -1.42 12.00 4.90
CA LEU A 195 -2.48 11.16 5.47
C LEU A 195 -3.05 11.85 6.70
N ARG A 196 -4.36 12.03 6.72
CA ARG A 196 -5.12 12.52 7.88
C ARG A 196 -6.05 11.44 8.38
N ILE A 197 -6.07 11.21 9.68
CA ILE A 197 -6.89 10.17 10.31
C ILE A 197 -7.71 10.83 11.40
N PHE A 198 -9.03 10.79 11.28
CA PHE A 198 -9.96 11.33 12.25
C PHE A 198 -10.59 10.21 13.07
N GLN A 199 -10.50 10.32 14.35
CA GLN A 199 -11.07 9.38 15.33
C GLN A 199 -11.73 10.15 16.49
N ARG A 200 -12.41 9.43 17.40
CA ARG A 200 -13.23 10.07 18.43
C ARG A 200 -12.47 11.04 19.33
N ASN A 201 -11.22 10.74 19.65
CA ASN A 201 -10.41 11.51 20.60
C ASN A 201 -9.44 12.49 19.94
N GLY A 202 -9.55 12.73 18.62
CA GLY A 202 -8.71 13.68 17.89
C GLY A 202 -8.41 13.28 16.47
N TYR A 203 -7.39 13.90 15.87
CA TYR A 203 -6.98 13.57 14.51
C TYR A 203 -5.45 13.61 14.33
N PHE A 204 -4.97 12.82 13.38
CA PHE A 204 -3.57 12.79 12.98
C PHE A 204 -3.37 13.60 11.70
N SER A 205 -2.26 14.31 11.62
CA SER A 205 -1.72 14.91 10.40
C SER A 205 -0.35 14.30 10.14
N LEU A 206 -0.26 13.43 9.14
CA LEU A 206 0.96 12.68 8.81
C LEU A 206 1.53 13.14 7.48
N ASP A 207 2.85 13.32 7.42
CA ASP A 207 3.62 13.49 6.21
C ASP A 207 4.41 12.21 5.95
N LEU A 208 3.95 11.41 5.00
CA LEU A 208 4.58 10.13 4.65
C LEU A 208 5.84 10.31 3.81
N ALA A 209 6.03 11.48 3.15
CA ALA A 209 7.24 11.77 2.41
C ALA A 209 8.41 12.06 3.38
N GLU A 210 8.14 12.83 4.43
CA GLU A 210 9.12 13.20 5.46
C GLU A 210 9.18 12.18 6.61
N GLY A 211 8.23 11.25 6.69
CA GLY A 211 8.11 10.29 7.79
C GLY A 211 7.82 10.97 9.13
N THR A 212 7.10 12.08 9.12
CA THR A 212 6.76 12.88 10.33
C THR A 212 5.26 12.97 10.54
N GLY A 213 4.84 13.31 11.75
CA GLY A 213 3.42 13.48 12.03
C GLY A 213 3.12 14.06 13.41
N GLU A 214 1.89 14.48 13.53
CA GLU A 214 1.33 15.03 14.75
C GLU A 214 -0.05 14.45 15.05
N PHE A 215 -0.31 14.25 16.31
CA PHE A 215 -1.63 13.88 16.83
C PHE A 215 -2.20 15.05 17.63
N TYR A 216 -3.31 15.57 17.17
CA TYR A 216 -4.09 16.61 17.82
C TYR A 216 -5.17 15.92 18.65
N LYS A 217 -4.88 15.71 19.94
CA LYS A 217 -5.71 14.95 20.87
C LYS A 217 -6.57 15.86 21.71
N LEU A 218 -7.87 15.55 21.85
CA LEU A 218 -8.73 16.19 22.85
C LEU A 218 -8.20 15.86 24.25
N ARG A 219 -8.10 16.88 25.10
CA ARG A 219 -7.76 16.69 26.51
C ARG A 219 -8.86 15.90 27.21
N ALA A 220 -8.49 15.06 28.16
CA ALA A 220 -9.42 14.17 28.85
C ALA A 220 -10.43 14.91 29.77
N ASP A 221 -10.09 16.13 30.16
CA ASP A 221 -10.87 16.99 31.09
C ASP A 221 -11.82 17.94 30.33
N VAL A 222 -11.95 17.82 28.99
CA VAL A 222 -12.81 18.71 28.21
C VAL A 222 -14.27 18.31 28.36
N ASP A 223 -15.06 19.23 28.95
CA ASP A 223 -16.52 19.17 28.85
C ASP A 223 -16.96 19.65 27.46
N LEU A 224 -17.52 18.72 26.66
CA LEU A 224 -18.00 19.01 25.30
C LEU A 224 -19.16 20.02 25.27
N VAL A 225 -19.95 20.12 26.37
CA VAL A 225 -21.04 21.08 26.50
C VAL A 225 -20.47 22.48 26.77
N GLU A 226 -19.44 22.55 27.59
CA GLU A 226 -18.73 23.79 27.86
C GLU A 226 -17.96 24.27 26.61
N LEU A 227 -17.30 23.36 25.87
CA LEU A 227 -16.65 23.63 24.62
C LEU A 227 -17.63 24.22 23.58
N ALA A 228 -18.83 23.64 23.44
CA ALA A 228 -19.85 24.11 22.48
C ALA A 228 -20.39 25.50 22.82
N LYS A 229 -20.33 25.91 24.07
CA LYS A 229 -20.76 27.25 24.56
C LYS A 229 -19.62 28.27 24.62
N SER A 230 -18.38 27.79 24.47
CA SER A 230 -17.19 28.62 24.66
C SER A 230 -16.88 29.39 23.37
N SER A 231 -16.58 30.70 23.53
CA SER A 231 -15.95 31.52 22.47
C SER A 231 -14.42 31.39 22.46
N GLN A 232 -13.86 30.45 23.21
CA GLN A 232 -12.41 30.25 23.30
C GLN A 232 -11.85 29.51 22.10
N SER A 233 -10.59 29.76 21.75
CA SER A 233 -9.87 29.03 20.71
C SER A 233 -9.80 27.54 21.04
N ILE A 234 -10.07 26.68 20.07
CA ILE A 234 -10.00 25.23 20.16
C ILE A 234 -8.63 24.72 20.67
N GLU A 235 -7.59 25.50 20.48
CA GLU A 235 -6.22 25.19 20.94
C GLU A 235 -6.10 24.95 22.44
N LYS A 236 -7.00 25.52 23.25
CA LYS A 236 -7.02 25.31 24.71
C LYS A 236 -7.51 23.92 25.09
N PHE A 237 -8.27 23.28 24.24
CA PHE A 237 -8.92 21.99 24.47
C PHE A 237 -8.18 20.84 23.78
N VAL A 238 -7.13 21.15 23.00
CA VAL A 238 -6.36 20.19 22.21
C VAL A 238 -4.92 20.15 22.68
N GLU A 239 -4.41 18.94 22.88
CA GLU A 239 -3.00 18.64 23.10
C GLU A 239 -2.36 18.26 21.75
N ARG A 240 -1.26 18.91 21.39
CA ARG A 240 -0.48 18.58 20.19
C ARG A 240 0.66 17.65 20.58
N VAL A 241 0.56 16.39 20.15
CA VAL A 241 1.59 15.35 20.37
C VAL A 241 2.42 15.20 19.13
N LYS A 242 3.71 15.52 19.17
CA LYS A 242 4.65 15.18 18.10
C LYS A 242 4.91 13.69 18.11
N LEU A 243 4.57 13.01 17.03
CA LEU A 243 4.74 11.57 16.90
C LEU A 243 6.21 11.21 16.68
N LYS A 244 6.66 10.13 17.32
CA LYS A 244 8.04 9.66 17.23
C LYS A 244 8.06 8.15 17.06
N ALA A 245 8.88 7.67 16.14
CA ALA A 245 9.27 6.27 15.99
C ALA A 245 10.77 6.18 15.72
N PRO A 246 11.42 5.06 16.04
CA PRO A 246 12.80 4.82 15.67
C PRO A 246 13.01 5.04 14.16
N GLU A 247 14.16 5.60 13.81
CA GLU A 247 14.56 5.74 12.43
C GLU A 247 14.79 4.37 11.79
N GLY A 248 14.68 4.31 10.49
CA GLY A 248 14.87 3.11 9.70
C GLY A 248 14.36 3.33 8.29
N GLU A 249 15.10 2.83 7.33
CA GLU A 249 14.69 2.84 5.93
C GLU A 249 13.53 1.83 5.76
N PRO A 250 12.37 2.24 5.21
CA PRO A 250 11.17 1.39 5.17
C PRO A 250 11.37 0.04 4.47
N LEU A 251 12.07 0.01 3.34
CA LEU A 251 12.34 -1.22 2.59
C LEU A 251 13.22 -2.18 3.40
N ARG A 252 14.23 -1.66 4.10
CA ARG A 252 15.07 -2.46 5.00
C ARG A 252 14.25 -3.07 6.14
N LEU A 253 13.39 -2.25 6.78
CA LEU A 253 12.51 -2.73 7.86
C LEU A 253 11.52 -3.79 7.38
N GLU A 254 11.02 -3.69 6.16
CA GLU A 254 10.17 -4.69 5.53
C GLU A 254 10.89 -6.03 5.39
N HIS A 255 12.12 -6.04 4.87
CA HIS A 255 12.93 -7.25 4.76
C HIS A 255 13.32 -7.84 6.11
N GLU A 256 13.67 -6.98 7.08
CA GLU A 256 13.97 -7.41 8.46
C GLU A 256 12.74 -8.06 9.13
N ALA A 257 11.53 -7.48 8.92
CA ALA A 257 10.29 -8.04 9.45
C ALA A 257 9.95 -9.40 8.78
N PHE A 258 10.13 -9.52 7.48
CA PHE A 258 9.97 -10.78 6.77
C PHE A 258 10.94 -11.85 7.28
N ALA A 259 12.20 -11.50 7.46
CA ALA A 259 13.20 -12.39 8.02
C ALA A 259 12.89 -12.82 9.46
N ALA A 260 12.37 -11.91 10.29
CA ALA A 260 11.92 -12.21 11.66
C ALA A 260 10.72 -13.18 11.67
N ALA A 261 9.77 -12.98 10.74
CA ALA A 261 8.63 -13.88 10.59
C ALA A 261 9.08 -15.32 10.20
N ILE A 262 10.04 -15.45 9.28
CA ILE A 262 10.59 -16.77 8.88
C ILE A 262 11.27 -17.47 10.07
N ARG A 263 11.93 -16.72 10.97
CA ARG A 263 12.52 -17.28 12.19
C ARG A 263 11.51 -17.56 13.31
N GLY A 264 10.22 -17.23 13.11
CA GLY A 264 9.19 -17.37 14.13
C GLY A 264 9.27 -16.36 15.26
N GLU A 265 9.99 -15.24 15.09
CA GLU A 265 10.20 -14.19 16.11
C GLU A 265 9.04 -13.19 16.13
N ALA A 266 8.32 -13.03 15.01
CA ALA A 266 7.19 -12.13 14.85
C ALA A 266 6.21 -12.66 13.80
N PRO A 267 4.93 -12.24 13.83
CA PRO A 267 4.00 -12.49 12.73
C PRO A 267 4.37 -11.65 11.49
N LEU A 268 3.85 -12.04 10.31
CA LEU A 268 3.94 -11.22 9.11
C LEU A 268 3.27 -9.85 9.33
N THR A 269 3.93 -8.79 8.90
CA THR A 269 3.38 -7.42 8.97
C THR A 269 2.34 -7.16 7.88
N VAL A 270 2.59 -7.70 6.68
CA VAL A 270 1.69 -7.61 5.53
C VAL A 270 1.50 -9.01 4.95
N THR A 271 0.35 -9.58 5.17
CA THR A 271 0.05 -10.95 4.71
C THR A 271 -0.33 -10.99 3.22
N GLY A 272 -0.32 -12.18 2.63
CA GLY A 272 -0.88 -12.40 1.30
C GLY A 272 -2.35 -11.98 1.21
N GLN A 273 -3.13 -12.15 2.31
CA GLN A 273 -4.52 -11.72 2.38
C GLN A 273 -4.64 -10.19 2.33
N ASP A 274 -3.78 -9.45 3.05
CA ASP A 274 -3.75 -7.97 2.98
C ASP A 274 -3.51 -7.50 1.54
N GLY A 275 -2.53 -8.09 0.85
CA GLY A 275 -2.24 -7.75 -0.55
C GLY A 275 -3.39 -8.10 -1.51
N ARG A 276 -4.07 -9.22 -1.28
CA ARG A 276 -5.26 -9.63 -2.03
C ARG A 276 -6.41 -8.65 -1.83
N ASP A 277 -6.65 -8.21 -0.60
CA ASP A 277 -7.73 -7.29 -0.26
C ASP A 277 -7.45 -5.88 -0.80
N ALA A 278 -6.20 -5.43 -0.77
CA ALA A 278 -5.78 -4.18 -1.41
C ALA A 278 -5.99 -4.24 -2.94
N LEU A 279 -5.68 -5.37 -3.58
CA LEU A 279 -5.92 -5.59 -5.00
C LEU A 279 -7.43 -5.58 -5.33
N ASP A 280 -8.29 -6.21 -4.51
CA ASP A 280 -9.75 -6.19 -4.71
C ASP A 280 -10.28 -4.76 -4.78
N VAL A 281 -9.93 -3.94 -3.80
CA VAL A 281 -10.38 -2.55 -3.77
C VAL A 281 -9.81 -1.76 -4.94
N ALA A 282 -8.54 -1.95 -5.28
CA ALA A 282 -7.93 -1.29 -6.44
C ALA A 282 -8.67 -1.63 -7.75
N LEU A 283 -8.99 -2.91 -7.98
CA LEU A 283 -9.73 -3.35 -9.17
C LEU A 283 -11.19 -2.86 -9.16
N ARG A 284 -11.84 -2.75 -7.99
CA ARG A 284 -13.17 -2.14 -7.88
C ARG A 284 -13.13 -0.66 -8.25
N ILE A 285 -12.09 0.08 -7.83
CA ILE A 285 -11.88 1.47 -8.24
C ILE A 285 -11.69 1.57 -9.75
N VAL A 286 -10.84 0.73 -10.36
CA VAL A 286 -10.62 0.72 -11.80
C VAL A 286 -11.93 0.49 -12.56
N ARG A 287 -12.74 -0.50 -12.17
CA ARG A 287 -14.06 -0.76 -12.77
C ARG A 287 -15.01 0.43 -12.66
N GLU A 288 -15.00 1.13 -11.52
CA GLU A 288 -15.83 2.32 -11.33
C GLU A 288 -15.39 3.48 -12.23
N LEU A 289 -14.08 3.66 -12.42
CA LEU A 289 -13.53 4.66 -13.34
C LEU A 289 -13.92 4.37 -14.79
N GLU A 290 -13.85 3.13 -15.24
CA GLU A 290 -14.28 2.72 -16.57
C GLU A 290 -15.76 3.01 -16.81
N ARG A 291 -16.61 2.71 -15.83
CA ARG A 291 -18.06 2.99 -15.88
C ARG A 291 -18.34 4.49 -16.00
N THR A 292 -17.64 5.30 -15.23
CA THR A 292 -17.79 6.77 -15.22
C THR A 292 -17.30 7.38 -16.54
N LYS A 293 -16.18 6.87 -17.08
CA LYS A 293 -15.63 7.30 -18.38
C LYS A 293 -16.63 7.09 -19.51
N LEU A 294 -17.29 5.94 -19.57
CA LEU A 294 -18.32 5.63 -20.55
C LEU A 294 -19.52 6.58 -20.46
N THR A 295 -19.93 6.96 -19.26
CA THR A 295 -21.03 7.90 -19.04
C THR A 295 -20.69 9.32 -19.49
N LEU A 296 -19.44 9.77 -19.31
CA LEU A 296 -18.98 11.08 -19.75
C LEU A 296 -18.72 11.17 -21.27
N ALA A 297 -18.44 10.04 -21.91
CA ALA A 297 -18.23 9.93 -23.36
C ALA A 297 -19.53 9.84 -24.17
N ALA A 298 -20.69 9.69 -23.54
CA ALA A 298 -21.97 9.75 -24.24
C ALA A 298 -22.19 11.14 -24.85
N PRO A 299 -22.46 11.27 -26.15
CA PRO A 299 -22.58 12.58 -26.79
C PRO A 299 -23.73 13.34 -26.15
N THR A 300 -23.45 14.54 -25.70
CA THR A 300 -24.49 15.55 -25.44
C THR A 300 -25.25 15.74 -26.75
N SER A 301 -26.39 15.05 -26.89
CA SER A 301 -27.31 15.26 -28.00
C SER A 301 -27.60 16.75 -28.05
N ALA A 302 -27.27 17.33 -29.20
CA ALA A 302 -27.50 18.70 -29.60
C ALA A 302 -28.64 19.42 -28.84
N ARG A 303 -28.30 20.52 -28.20
CA ARG A 303 -29.26 21.59 -28.02
C ARG A 303 -29.47 22.21 -29.39
N ALA A 304 -30.62 21.89 -30.02
CA ALA A 304 -31.19 22.63 -31.11
C ALA A 304 -31.71 23.98 -30.58
#